data_7a1284de03970db56ad5cf8d838950a8
#
_entry.id   7a1284de03970db56ad5cf8d838950a8
#
_cell.length_a   1.000
_cell.length_b   1.000
_cell.length_c   1.000
_cell.angle_alpha   90.00
_cell.angle_beta   90.00
_cell.angle_gamma   90.00
#
_symmetry.space_group_name_H-M   'P 1'
#
loop_
_entity.id
_entity.type
_entity.pdbx_description
1 polymer ?
#
loop_
_entity_poly.entity_id
_entity_poly.type
_entity_poly.pdbx_seq_one_letter_code
_entity_poly.pdbx_strand_id
1 'polypeptide(L)'
;MTIEQIEKLIPHRKPMRLVDEIVSMSETEIVCRKTFSEDEFFVQGHFPNHPIVPGVIQCECCLQAGAILLAQIAEMAEGAVPVATRLDNVKFKNMVRPGDTVEIHAKLDDHVSNAFFLTGKMLLGGKVTARLNFACTVATPG
;
A
#
# COMPACT_ATOMS: atom_id res chain seq x y z
N MET A 1 -4.87 -5.07 13.57
CA MET A 1 -3.60 -5.82 13.72
C MET A 1 -2.48 -4.88 14.12
N THR A 2 -1.57 -5.40 14.92
CA THR A 2 -0.37 -4.68 15.35
C THR A 2 0.68 -4.63 14.24
N ILE A 3 1.68 -3.74 14.40
CA ILE A 3 2.81 -3.66 13.48
C ILE A 3 3.53 -5.02 13.39
N GLU A 4 3.70 -5.72 14.50
CA GLU A 4 4.34 -7.05 14.50
C GLU A 4 3.56 -8.06 13.64
N GLN A 5 2.23 -8.01 13.70
CA GLN A 5 1.39 -8.88 12.89
C GLN A 5 1.47 -8.52 11.40
N ILE A 6 1.53 -7.22 11.09
CA ILE A 6 1.72 -6.75 9.72
C ILE A 6 3.05 -7.24 9.17
N GLU A 7 4.13 -7.11 9.95
CA GLU A 7 5.47 -7.52 9.54
C GLU A 7 5.64 -9.03 9.37
N LYS A 8 4.73 -9.82 9.91
CA LYS A 8 4.68 -11.26 9.61
C LYS A 8 4.07 -11.56 8.25
N LEU A 9 3.23 -10.67 7.74
CA LEU A 9 2.53 -10.86 6.46
C LEU A 9 3.31 -10.31 5.27
N ILE A 10 4.10 -9.25 5.47
CA ILE A 10 4.88 -8.62 4.41
C ILE A 10 6.34 -8.48 4.83
N PRO A 11 7.28 -8.51 3.84
CA PRO A 11 8.71 -8.40 4.16
C PRO A 11 9.17 -6.97 4.45
N HIS A 12 8.34 -5.99 4.19
CA HIS A 12 8.66 -4.57 4.34
C HIS A 12 8.98 -4.22 5.80
N ARG A 13 10.02 -3.41 6.00
CA ARG A 13 10.45 -2.91 7.32
C ARG A 13 10.73 -1.43 7.19
N LYS A 14 10.77 -0.74 8.34
CA LYS A 14 11.16 0.67 8.34
C LYS A 14 12.49 0.85 7.63
N PRO A 15 12.68 1.92 6.84
CA PRO A 15 11.74 3.02 6.60
C PRO A 15 10.72 2.75 5.50
N MET A 16 10.72 1.59 4.85
CA MET A 16 9.85 1.28 3.72
C MET A 16 8.49 0.69 4.11
N ARG A 17 8.27 0.27 5.36
CA ARG A 17 6.93 -0.15 5.77
C ARG A 17 6.04 1.07 5.92
N LEU A 18 4.98 1.14 5.12
CA LEU A 18 4.10 2.30 5.02
C LEU A 18 2.68 2.04 5.52
N VAL A 19 2.44 0.91 6.16
CA VAL A 19 1.16 0.59 6.78
C VAL A 19 1.37 0.53 8.29
N ASP A 20 0.62 1.35 9.03
CA ASP A 20 0.71 1.40 10.48
C ASP A 20 -0.31 0.49 11.16
N GLU A 21 -1.48 0.31 10.53
CA GLU A 21 -2.60 -0.40 11.13
C GLU A 21 -3.49 -1.01 10.06
N ILE A 22 -4.02 -2.19 10.33
CA ILE A 22 -5.09 -2.79 9.52
C ILE A 22 -6.41 -2.51 10.24
N VAL A 23 -7.28 -1.72 9.58
CA VAL A 23 -8.58 -1.34 10.13
C VAL A 23 -9.59 -2.46 9.92
N SER A 24 -9.64 -3.03 8.72
CA SER A 24 -10.52 -4.14 8.39
C SER A 24 -9.95 -4.95 7.22
N MET A 25 -10.32 -6.21 7.16
CA MET A 25 -9.88 -7.08 6.08
C MET A 25 -10.90 -8.19 5.87
N SER A 26 -11.23 -8.45 4.60
CA SER A 26 -12.03 -9.58 4.16
C SER A 26 -11.23 -10.40 3.16
N GLU A 27 -11.86 -11.34 2.48
CA GLU A 27 -11.20 -12.14 1.44
C GLU A 27 -10.87 -11.32 0.18
N THR A 28 -11.55 -10.18 -0.02
CA THR A 28 -11.41 -9.39 -1.25
C THR A 28 -11.02 -7.95 -1.02
N GLU A 29 -11.08 -7.45 0.21
CA GLU A 29 -10.83 -6.03 0.50
C GLU A 29 -10.03 -5.86 1.77
N ILE A 30 -9.19 -4.83 1.81
CA ILE A 30 -8.46 -4.43 2.99
C ILE A 30 -8.52 -2.92 3.13
N VAL A 31 -8.66 -2.45 4.36
CA VAL A 31 -8.52 -1.04 4.73
C VAL A 31 -7.42 -0.94 5.77
N CYS A 32 -6.43 -0.14 5.46
CA CYS A 32 -5.30 0.14 6.34
C CYS A 32 -5.27 1.62 6.69
N ARG A 33 -4.43 1.98 7.66
CA ARG A 33 -4.23 3.36 8.07
C ARG A 33 -2.75 3.65 8.19
N LYS A 34 -2.37 4.88 7.84
CA LYS A 34 -1.02 5.40 7.94
C LYS A 34 -1.07 6.85 8.38
N THR A 35 -0.25 7.21 9.36
CA THR A 35 0.01 8.61 9.71
C THR A 35 1.41 8.97 9.23
N PHE A 36 1.50 9.99 8.38
CA PHE A 36 2.79 10.45 7.85
C PHE A 36 3.46 11.40 8.85
N SER A 37 4.76 11.27 9.00
CA SER A 37 5.55 12.15 9.87
C SER A 37 6.55 12.96 9.05
N GLU A 38 7.06 14.04 9.64
CA GLU A 38 8.09 14.89 9.02
C GLU A 38 9.44 14.18 8.88
N ASP A 39 9.65 13.12 9.67
CA ASP A 39 10.91 12.38 9.70
C ASP A 39 11.04 11.36 8.57
N GLU A 40 9.99 11.14 7.80
CA GLU A 40 10.02 10.14 6.74
C GLU A 40 10.94 10.59 5.61
N PHE A 41 11.80 9.68 5.13
CA PHE A 41 12.85 10.02 4.17
C PHE A 41 12.32 10.63 2.88
N PHE A 42 11.13 10.19 2.42
CA PHE A 42 10.54 10.64 1.17
C PHE A 42 9.90 12.04 1.24
N VAL A 43 9.74 12.59 2.42
CA VAL A 43 9.21 13.94 2.63
C VAL A 43 10.34 14.97 2.65
N GLN A 44 11.52 14.57 3.11
CA GLN A 44 12.67 15.45 3.21
C GLN A 44 13.12 15.89 1.82
N GLY A 45 13.09 17.19 1.56
CA GLY A 45 13.41 17.74 0.25
C GLY A 45 12.29 17.72 -0.79
N HIS A 46 11.10 17.26 -0.41
CA HIS A 46 9.95 17.15 -1.32
C HIS A 46 8.72 17.90 -0.79
N PHE A 47 8.68 19.20 -0.74
CA PHE A 47 9.63 20.21 -1.21
C PHE A 47 10.11 21.08 -0.04
N PRO A 48 11.22 21.83 -0.14
CA PRO A 48 11.64 22.72 0.94
C PRO A 48 10.51 23.71 1.29
N ASN A 49 10.20 23.86 2.57
CA ASN A 49 9.14 24.71 3.13
C ASN A 49 7.70 24.30 2.79
N HIS A 50 7.49 23.35 1.90
CA HIS A 50 6.17 22.82 1.54
C HIS A 50 6.24 21.30 1.39
N PRO A 51 6.44 20.56 2.52
CA PRO A 51 6.58 19.11 2.43
C PRO A 51 5.26 18.47 2.01
N ILE A 52 5.31 17.60 1.01
CA ILE A 52 4.19 16.79 0.59
C ILE A 52 4.67 15.34 0.41
N VAL A 53 3.75 14.41 0.58
CA VAL A 53 4.02 13.00 0.33
C VAL A 53 4.04 12.79 -1.18
N PRO A 54 5.14 12.25 -1.75
CA PRO A 54 5.18 11.98 -3.18
C PRO A 54 4.06 11.06 -3.64
N GLY A 55 3.50 11.32 -4.83
CA GLY A 55 2.43 10.49 -5.37
C GLY A 55 2.83 9.03 -5.50
N VAL A 56 4.07 8.75 -5.90
CA VAL A 56 4.57 7.37 -6.02
C VAL A 56 4.60 6.65 -4.69
N ILE A 57 4.79 7.37 -3.58
CA ILE A 57 4.72 6.79 -2.23
C ILE A 57 3.27 6.45 -1.87
N GLN A 58 2.31 7.26 -2.29
CA GLN A 58 0.90 6.92 -2.11
C GLN A 58 0.55 5.63 -2.85
N CYS A 59 1.09 5.45 -4.05
CA CYS A 59 0.96 4.18 -4.79
C CYS A 59 1.58 3.04 -4.01
N GLU A 60 2.77 3.22 -3.46
CA GLU A 60 3.45 2.18 -2.69
C GLU A 60 2.64 1.77 -1.45
N CYS A 61 1.98 2.71 -0.79
CA CYS A 61 1.06 2.40 0.32
C CYS A 61 -0.05 1.44 -0.14
N CYS A 62 -0.63 1.69 -1.30
CA CYS A 62 -1.67 0.82 -1.86
C CYS A 62 -1.13 -0.55 -2.24
N LEU A 63 0.08 -0.61 -2.79
CA LEU A 63 0.74 -1.87 -3.12
C LEU A 63 0.99 -2.70 -1.85
N GLN A 64 1.42 -2.07 -0.76
CA GLN A 64 1.65 -2.76 0.50
C GLN A 64 0.35 -3.27 1.12
N ALA A 65 -0.72 -2.49 1.08
CA ALA A 65 -2.02 -2.95 1.53
C ALA A 65 -2.48 -4.16 0.72
N GLY A 66 -2.30 -4.13 -0.59
CA GLY A 66 -2.58 -5.26 -1.47
C GLY A 66 -1.72 -6.47 -1.14
N ALA A 67 -0.45 -6.28 -0.84
CA ALA A 67 0.46 -7.35 -0.45
C ALA A 67 0.00 -8.05 0.84
N ILE A 68 -0.48 -7.28 1.81
CA ILE A 68 -1.03 -7.83 3.05
C ILE A 68 -2.27 -8.68 2.75
N LEU A 69 -3.17 -8.16 1.93
CA LEU A 69 -4.39 -8.87 1.52
C LEU A 69 -4.03 -10.20 0.84
N LEU A 70 -3.11 -10.17 -0.11
CA LEU A 70 -2.70 -11.38 -0.84
C LEU A 70 -2.00 -12.40 0.08
N ALA A 71 -1.19 -11.94 1.03
CA ALA A 71 -0.54 -12.82 2.01
C ALA A 71 -1.57 -13.54 2.88
N GLN A 72 -2.71 -12.91 3.14
CA GLN A 72 -3.78 -13.48 3.96
C GLN A 72 -4.62 -14.52 3.20
N ILE A 73 -4.87 -14.29 1.91
CA ILE A 73 -5.83 -15.10 1.13
C ILE A 73 -5.16 -16.13 0.23
N ALA A 74 -3.90 -15.94 -0.13
CA ALA A 74 -3.17 -16.83 -1.01
C ALA A 74 -2.26 -17.76 -0.18
N GLU A 75 -2.24 -19.05 -0.53
CA GLU A 75 -1.21 -19.92 -0.03
C GLU A 75 0.08 -19.61 -0.77
N MET A 76 1.06 -19.10 -0.05
CA MET A 76 2.36 -18.79 -0.60
C MET A 76 3.38 -19.81 -0.13
N ALA A 77 4.25 -20.24 -1.06
CA ALA A 77 5.42 -21.02 -0.70
C ALA A 77 6.32 -20.21 0.23
N GLU A 78 7.07 -20.87 1.08
CA GLU A 78 8.01 -20.20 1.99
C GLU A 78 8.98 -19.31 1.19
N GLY A 79 9.09 -18.05 1.64
CA GLY A 79 9.92 -17.05 0.98
C GLY A 79 9.29 -16.39 -0.24
N ALA A 80 8.10 -16.82 -0.66
CA ALA A 80 7.40 -16.19 -1.76
C ALA A 80 6.76 -14.88 -1.31
N VAL A 81 6.78 -13.87 -2.17
CA VAL A 81 6.21 -12.54 -1.91
C VAL A 81 5.43 -12.05 -3.13
N PRO A 82 4.36 -11.26 -2.92
CA PRO A 82 3.73 -10.58 -4.04
C PRO A 82 4.62 -9.46 -4.54
N VAL A 83 4.82 -9.42 -5.84
CA VAL A 83 5.57 -8.33 -6.49
C VAL A 83 4.68 -7.67 -7.53
N ALA A 84 4.70 -6.33 -7.55
CA ALA A 84 3.94 -5.57 -8.52
C ALA A 84 4.59 -5.72 -9.90
N THR A 85 3.77 -6.05 -10.89
CA THR A 85 4.21 -6.22 -12.28
C THR A 85 3.67 -5.12 -13.19
N ARG A 86 2.64 -4.39 -12.75
CA ARG A 86 1.98 -3.39 -13.58
C ARG A 86 1.21 -2.39 -12.73
N LEU A 87 1.32 -1.11 -13.11
CA LEU A 87 0.50 -0.02 -12.57
C LEU A 87 -0.23 0.65 -13.72
N ASP A 88 -1.55 0.83 -13.58
CA ASP A 88 -2.40 1.45 -14.60
C ASP A 88 -3.31 2.48 -13.97
N ASN A 89 -3.79 3.40 -14.79
CA ASN A 89 -4.81 4.38 -14.41
C ASN A 89 -4.46 5.13 -13.13
N VAL A 90 -3.19 5.47 -12.99
CA VAL A 90 -2.70 6.19 -11.81
C VAL A 90 -3.17 7.63 -11.87
N LYS A 91 -3.87 8.08 -10.83
CA LYS A 91 -4.37 9.46 -10.72
C LYS A 91 -4.06 9.99 -9.33
N PHE A 92 -3.54 11.22 -9.27
CA PHE A 92 -3.30 11.95 -8.05
C PHE A 92 -4.26 13.13 -8.01
N LYS A 93 -5.10 13.19 -6.97
CA LYS A 93 -6.21 14.15 -6.91
C LYS A 93 -6.07 15.19 -5.82
N ASN A 94 -5.41 14.86 -4.72
CA ASN A 94 -5.23 15.76 -3.59
C ASN A 94 -3.88 15.50 -2.96
N MET A 95 -3.32 16.55 -2.33
CA MET A 95 -2.04 16.45 -1.64
C MET A 95 -2.20 15.82 -0.26
N VAL A 96 -1.17 15.09 0.15
CA VAL A 96 -1.02 14.56 1.51
C VAL A 96 0.24 15.15 2.11
N ARG A 97 0.17 15.57 3.36
CA ARG A 97 1.27 16.24 4.06
C ARG A 97 1.64 15.50 5.34
N PRO A 98 2.85 15.73 5.87
CA PRO A 98 3.19 15.23 7.21
C PRO A 98 2.16 15.71 8.23
N GLY A 99 1.79 14.82 9.14
CA GLY A 99 0.71 15.03 10.11
C GLY A 99 -0.62 14.46 9.67
N ASP A 100 -0.80 14.21 8.38
CA ASP A 100 -2.05 13.63 7.88
C ASP A 100 -2.12 12.14 8.16
N THR A 101 -3.30 11.68 8.54
CA THR A 101 -3.64 10.27 8.68
C THR A 101 -4.55 9.88 7.52
N VAL A 102 -4.11 8.90 6.73
CA VAL A 102 -4.84 8.44 5.56
C VAL A 102 -5.39 7.05 5.76
N GLU A 103 -6.48 6.74 5.05
CA GLU A 103 -6.92 5.37 4.84
C GLU A 103 -6.38 4.86 3.51
N ILE A 104 -5.94 3.62 3.52
CA ILE A 104 -5.39 2.94 2.34
C ILE A 104 -6.31 1.76 2.05
N HIS A 105 -6.94 1.77 0.88
CA HIS A 105 -7.87 0.74 0.45
C HIS A 105 -7.25 -0.05 -0.68
N ALA A 106 -7.34 -1.37 -0.62
CA ALA A 106 -7.03 -2.25 -1.72
C ALA A 106 -8.13 -3.30 -1.87
N LYS A 107 -8.53 -3.55 -3.11
CA LYS A 107 -9.57 -4.49 -3.46
C LYS A 107 -9.06 -5.45 -4.52
N LEU A 108 -9.26 -6.75 -4.28
CA LEU A 108 -8.96 -7.77 -5.28
C LEU A 108 -10.11 -7.83 -6.29
N ASP A 109 -9.83 -7.48 -7.54
CA ASP A 109 -10.81 -7.46 -8.61
C ASP A 109 -10.86 -8.77 -9.38
N ASP A 110 -9.71 -9.43 -9.56
CA ASP A 110 -9.63 -10.66 -10.33
C ASP A 110 -8.35 -11.44 -9.97
N HIS A 111 -8.41 -12.73 -10.19
CA HIS A 111 -7.28 -13.63 -9.97
C HIS A 111 -7.25 -14.65 -11.10
N VAL A 112 -6.23 -14.60 -11.93
CA VAL A 112 -6.06 -15.47 -13.09
C VAL A 112 -4.69 -16.14 -12.98
N SER A 113 -4.67 -17.45 -12.77
CA SER A 113 -3.43 -18.21 -12.58
C SER A 113 -2.58 -17.62 -11.44
N ASN A 114 -1.36 -17.17 -11.71
CA ASN A 114 -0.47 -16.55 -10.72
C ASN A 114 -0.57 -15.02 -10.69
N ALA A 115 -1.53 -14.44 -11.42
CA ALA A 115 -1.69 -13.00 -11.51
C ALA A 115 -2.89 -12.55 -10.69
N PHE A 116 -2.70 -11.49 -9.91
CA PHE A 116 -3.73 -10.86 -9.09
C PHE A 116 -3.92 -9.42 -9.56
N PHE A 117 -5.17 -9.03 -9.76
CA PHE A 117 -5.53 -7.68 -10.26
C PHE A 117 -6.28 -6.95 -9.16
N LEU A 118 -5.80 -5.76 -8.81
CA LEU A 118 -6.31 -5.00 -7.68
C LEU A 118 -6.58 -3.55 -8.05
N THR A 119 -7.47 -2.93 -7.30
CA THR A 119 -7.69 -1.48 -7.30
C THR A 119 -7.28 -0.95 -5.95
N GLY A 120 -6.45 0.08 -5.96
CA GLY A 120 -6.02 0.78 -4.75
C GLY A 120 -6.50 2.22 -4.75
N LYS A 121 -6.78 2.75 -3.57
CA LYS A 121 -7.04 4.18 -3.39
C LYS A 121 -6.61 4.61 -1.99
N MET A 122 -6.23 5.86 -1.89
CA MET A 122 -5.92 6.50 -0.62
C MET A 122 -6.92 7.62 -0.38
N LEU A 123 -7.39 7.73 0.85
CA LEU A 123 -8.36 8.74 1.26
C LEU A 123 -7.85 9.56 2.43
N LEU A 124 -8.06 10.86 2.36
CA LEU A 124 -7.79 11.78 3.45
C LEU A 124 -9.08 12.56 3.75
N GLY A 125 -9.63 12.35 4.95
CA GLY A 125 -10.88 13.01 5.32
C GLY A 125 -12.04 12.67 4.38
N GLY A 126 -12.09 11.44 3.87
CA GLY A 126 -13.11 10.99 2.94
C GLY A 126 -12.89 11.38 1.48
N LYS A 127 -11.83 12.15 1.18
CA LYS A 127 -11.50 12.54 -0.20
C LYS A 127 -10.40 11.67 -0.75
N VAL A 128 -10.53 11.23 -2.00
CA VAL A 128 -9.52 10.44 -2.69
C VAL A 128 -8.30 11.32 -2.96
N THR A 129 -7.12 10.89 -2.50
CA THR A 129 -5.86 11.58 -2.79
C THR A 129 -5.11 10.92 -3.94
N ALA A 130 -5.20 9.60 -4.04
CA ALA A 130 -4.62 8.84 -5.14
C ALA A 130 -5.48 7.62 -5.44
N ARG A 131 -5.43 7.18 -6.68
CA ARG A 131 -6.12 5.98 -7.14
C ARG A 131 -5.32 5.32 -8.24
N LEU A 132 -5.30 3.98 -8.25
CA LEU A 132 -4.62 3.21 -9.29
C LEU A 132 -5.21 1.81 -9.42
N ASN A 133 -4.95 1.20 -10.57
CA ASN A 133 -5.10 -0.24 -10.75
C ASN A 133 -3.69 -0.85 -10.79
N PHE A 134 -3.54 -2.03 -10.23
CA PHE A 134 -2.23 -2.68 -10.25
C PHE A 134 -2.37 -4.20 -10.34
N ALA A 135 -1.34 -4.83 -10.87
CA ALA A 135 -1.25 -6.28 -10.94
C ALA A 135 -0.03 -6.75 -10.17
N CYS A 136 -0.19 -7.90 -9.53
CA CYS A 136 0.88 -8.55 -8.78
C CYS A 136 1.00 -10.00 -9.22
N THR A 137 2.21 -10.54 -9.13
CA THR A 137 2.44 -11.99 -9.17
C THR A 137 3.13 -12.39 -7.89
N VAL A 138 3.00 -13.66 -7.52
CA VAL A 138 3.74 -14.22 -6.39
C VAL A 138 5.06 -14.76 -6.93
N ALA A 139 6.16 -14.25 -6.39
CA ALA A 139 7.50 -14.63 -6.82
C ALA A 139 8.34 -15.08 -5.63
N THR A 140 9.25 -16.00 -5.89
CA THR A 140 10.28 -16.37 -4.91
C THR A 140 11.53 -15.57 -5.25
N PRO A 141 12.00 -14.69 -4.34
CA PRO A 141 13.23 -13.94 -4.58
C PRO A 141 14.40 -14.91 -4.73
N GLY A 142 15.07 -14.84 -5.86
CA GLY A 142 16.17 -15.71 -6.19
C GLY A 142 17.49 -15.25 -5.63
#